data_b1e926aa4e1a136829c045648b592b53
#
_entry.id   b1e926aa4e1a136829c045648b592b53
#
_cell.length_a   1.000
_cell.length_b   1.000
_cell.length_c   1.000
_cell.angle_alpha   90.00
_cell.angle_beta   90.00
_cell.angle_gamma   90.00
#
_symmetry.space_group_name_H-M   'P 1'
#
loop_
_entity.id
_entity.type
_entity.pdbx_description
1 polymer ?
#
loop_
_entity_poly.entity_id
_entity_poly.type
_entity_poly.pdbx_seq_one_letter_code
_entity_poly.pdbx_strand_id
1 'polypeptide(L)'
;MLIRSYFQPDDHNNPTFLVLPDERIMIFYSRHTDESCFYYRISRTPGDITTLGDEKVIKTKDNTTYPSPFILSDDPEHIYLCWRGIGWHPTVARLSLPDQDDQVKVDWGPYQIVKSTGARPYAKYMSNGKDKIYFAYTTGHPDNEEPNFLYFNYIDIRSLQLKDVRGNILSAIADGTFKVNKTTDYVRRYPSTLVDHSSARDWVWQVASDENNHPVIAMVRISSDKNSHDYYYAKWNGHEWKMTFLANAGGHFHQTPNLEKCYSAGMAIDPSNTNHVYCSLPVEGKQGKVYEIIKFVLNEDGEIASTEAVTKDSQYNNVRPYIIPGSEDSPLRLTWMFGNYYDWIVSSRYPQGYCTGIACDFKGFPDAKKKKNLVTEKNFKFNPKKAFTLEQTVTLDAAHYQGTLLQLGDLEYYLDGKTMKPEVRYKGKVYTSSNILGTSDCWKTTSRSTGGKWYTPQKYESFKLKWEYNKGVLCVYINGLLDQKIEIK
;
A
#
# COMPACT_ATOMS: atom_id res chain seq x y z
N MET A 1 -4.94 5.00 12.75
CA MET A 1 -6.38 4.75 12.50
C MET A 1 -6.58 3.36 11.93
N LEU A 2 -7.48 2.57 12.47
CA LEU A 2 -7.88 1.29 11.92
C LEU A 2 -8.93 1.53 10.82
N ILE A 3 -8.64 1.16 9.58
CA ILE A 3 -9.54 1.37 8.43
C ILE A 3 -10.64 0.32 8.44
N ARG A 4 -10.26 -0.92 8.58
CA ARG A 4 -11.13 -2.09 8.72
C ARG A 4 -10.37 -3.19 9.46
N SER A 5 -10.98 -3.77 10.48
CA SER A 5 -10.47 -4.98 11.09
C SER A 5 -10.87 -6.18 10.26
N TYR A 6 -10.02 -7.19 10.22
CA TYR A 6 -10.27 -8.43 9.46
C TYR A 6 -10.68 -8.19 8.02
N PHE A 7 -9.69 -7.94 7.24
CA PHE A 7 -9.79 -8.00 5.80
C PHE A 7 -9.20 -9.33 5.31
N GLN A 8 -9.06 -9.54 4.03
CA GLN A 8 -8.41 -10.75 3.52
C GLN A 8 -6.91 -10.73 3.88
N PRO A 9 -6.31 -11.81 4.43
CA PRO A 9 -4.86 -11.88 4.70
C PRO A 9 -4.12 -12.14 3.39
N ASP A 10 -3.87 -11.09 2.63
CA ASP A 10 -3.27 -11.14 1.31
C ASP A 10 -2.43 -9.86 1.10
N ASP A 11 -1.26 -9.99 0.51
CA ASP A 11 -0.33 -8.90 0.26
C ASP A 11 -0.73 -7.99 -0.93
N HIS A 12 -1.84 -8.31 -1.61
CA HIS A 12 -2.42 -7.48 -2.67
C HIS A 12 -3.43 -6.44 -2.14
N ASN A 13 -3.75 -6.44 -0.86
CA ASN A 13 -4.83 -5.66 -0.26
C ASN A 13 -4.40 -4.30 0.30
N ASN A 14 -3.30 -3.76 -0.19
CA ASN A 14 -2.73 -2.50 0.29
C ASN A 14 -3.69 -1.31 0.06
N PRO A 15 -3.99 -0.51 1.08
CA PRO A 15 -4.78 0.70 0.92
C PRO A 15 -3.97 1.79 0.21
N THR A 16 -4.67 2.64 -0.53
CA THR A 16 -4.09 3.82 -1.18
C THR A 16 -4.85 5.07 -0.80
N PHE A 17 -4.12 6.14 -0.53
CA PHE A 17 -4.66 7.43 -0.13
C PHE A 17 -4.78 8.39 -1.31
N LEU A 18 -5.80 9.23 -1.26
CA LEU A 18 -6.00 10.35 -2.15
C LEU A 18 -6.46 11.56 -1.32
N VAL A 19 -5.80 12.70 -1.48
CA VAL A 19 -6.27 13.97 -0.94
C VAL A 19 -7.22 14.61 -1.96
N LEU A 20 -8.44 14.86 -1.54
CA LEU A 20 -9.48 15.49 -2.34
C LEU A 20 -9.25 17.01 -2.45
N PRO A 21 -9.86 17.72 -3.41
CA PRO A 21 -9.71 19.18 -3.54
C PRO A 21 -10.16 19.98 -2.30
N ASP A 22 -11.04 19.42 -1.48
CA ASP A 22 -11.48 19.99 -0.20
C ASP A 22 -10.61 19.55 0.99
N GLU A 23 -9.41 19.01 0.71
CA GLU A 23 -8.44 18.51 1.68
C GLU A 23 -8.90 17.31 2.51
N ARG A 24 -10.08 16.74 2.25
CA ARG A 24 -10.49 15.49 2.87
C ARG A 24 -9.65 14.32 2.33
N ILE A 25 -9.45 13.33 3.17
CA ILE A 25 -8.64 12.15 2.84
C ILE A 25 -9.57 11.02 2.42
N MET A 26 -9.43 10.56 1.19
CA MET A 26 -10.10 9.38 0.66
C MET A 26 -9.13 8.20 0.66
N ILE A 27 -9.60 7.03 1.10
CA ILE A 27 -8.82 5.81 1.16
C ILE A 27 -9.51 4.74 0.32
N PHE A 28 -8.80 4.18 -0.66
CA PHE A 28 -9.25 3.04 -1.46
C PHE A 28 -8.60 1.76 -0.98
N TYR A 29 -9.33 0.67 -0.98
CA TYR A 29 -8.82 -0.67 -0.71
C TYR A 29 -9.73 -1.73 -1.36
N SER A 30 -9.18 -2.91 -1.60
CA SER A 30 -9.89 -4.01 -2.26
C SER A 30 -9.41 -5.35 -1.72
N ARG A 31 -10.20 -6.39 -1.93
CA ARG A 31 -9.76 -7.78 -1.74
C ARG A 31 -9.15 -8.29 -3.04
N HIS A 32 -8.37 -9.34 -2.92
CA HIS A 32 -7.77 -10.03 -4.05
C HIS A 32 -8.60 -11.26 -4.42
N THR A 33 -9.03 -11.38 -5.67
CA THR A 33 -9.63 -12.57 -6.30
C THR A 33 -11.07 -12.93 -5.96
N ASP A 34 -11.67 -12.49 -4.88
CA ASP A 34 -12.96 -12.98 -4.43
C ASP A 34 -14.11 -11.96 -4.48
N GLU A 35 -13.79 -10.70 -4.74
CA GLU A 35 -14.78 -9.62 -4.87
C GLU A 35 -14.42 -8.70 -6.05
N SER A 36 -15.45 -8.26 -6.79
CA SER A 36 -15.30 -7.32 -7.91
C SER A 36 -15.76 -5.93 -7.47
N CYS A 37 -15.04 -5.35 -6.51
CA CYS A 37 -15.33 -4.02 -6.01
C CYS A 37 -14.11 -3.36 -5.36
N PHE A 38 -14.14 -2.03 -5.29
CA PHE A 38 -13.33 -1.26 -4.37
C PHE A 38 -14.17 -0.80 -3.20
N TYR A 39 -13.60 -0.88 -2.02
CA TYR A 39 -14.08 -0.19 -0.83
C TYR A 39 -13.40 1.16 -0.72
N TYR A 40 -14.09 2.15 -0.18
CA TYR A 40 -13.47 3.42 0.14
C TYR A 40 -14.12 4.07 1.36
N ARG A 41 -13.36 4.94 2.01
CA ARG A 41 -13.82 5.78 3.11
C ARG A 41 -13.25 7.17 2.92
N ILE A 42 -13.99 8.19 3.35
CA ILE A 42 -13.58 9.59 3.24
C ILE A 42 -13.59 10.21 4.63
N SER A 43 -12.57 11.00 4.97
CA SER A 43 -12.56 11.75 6.24
C SER A 43 -13.65 12.81 6.24
N ARG A 44 -14.32 13.02 7.37
CA ARG A 44 -15.34 14.07 7.54
C ARG A 44 -14.72 15.44 7.68
N THR A 45 -13.50 15.49 8.21
CA THR A 45 -12.74 16.72 8.43
C THR A 45 -11.52 16.74 7.51
N PRO A 46 -11.25 17.87 6.81
CA PRO A 46 -10.03 18.06 6.05
C PRO A 46 -8.78 17.73 6.86
N GLY A 47 -7.81 17.02 6.25
CA GLY A 47 -6.55 16.65 6.87
C GLY A 47 -6.60 15.71 8.08
N ASP A 48 -7.79 15.28 8.53
CA ASP A 48 -7.92 14.44 9.73
C ASP A 48 -8.44 13.04 9.42
N ILE A 49 -7.51 12.10 9.21
CA ILE A 49 -7.80 10.69 8.96
C ILE A 49 -8.53 10.00 10.13
N THR A 50 -8.54 10.59 11.34
CA THR A 50 -9.23 10.01 12.49
C THR A 50 -10.75 10.17 12.40
N THR A 51 -11.24 10.94 11.43
CA THR A 51 -12.66 11.25 11.21
C THR A 51 -13.26 10.50 10.02
N LEU A 52 -12.69 9.37 9.62
CA LEU A 52 -13.20 8.57 8.51
C LEU A 52 -14.70 8.27 8.64
N GLY A 53 -15.45 8.57 7.59
CA GLY A 53 -16.87 8.25 7.44
C GLY A 53 -17.11 6.76 7.22
N ASP A 54 -18.35 6.42 6.85
CA ASP A 54 -18.76 5.04 6.61
C ASP A 54 -18.08 4.44 5.37
N GLU A 55 -17.89 3.12 5.39
CA GLU A 55 -17.37 2.38 4.25
C GLU A 55 -18.38 2.39 3.11
N LYS A 56 -17.91 2.72 1.92
CA LYS A 56 -18.65 2.74 0.67
C LYS A 56 -18.01 1.83 -0.38
N VAL A 57 -18.74 1.56 -1.45
CA VAL A 57 -18.36 0.55 -2.44
C VAL A 57 -18.51 1.06 -3.87
N ILE A 58 -17.48 0.87 -4.67
CA ILE A 58 -17.54 1.00 -6.14
C ILE A 58 -17.55 -0.41 -6.71
N LYS A 59 -18.68 -0.84 -7.26
CA LYS A 59 -18.79 -2.15 -7.91
C LYS A 59 -18.16 -2.12 -9.30
N THR A 60 -17.43 -3.17 -9.62
CA THR A 60 -16.89 -3.43 -10.96
C THR A 60 -17.43 -4.77 -11.49
N LYS A 61 -17.06 -5.13 -12.72
CA LYS A 61 -17.43 -6.44 -13.31
C LYS A 61 -16.28 -7.44 -13.25
N ASP A 62 -15.08 -6.95 -12.95
CA ASP A 62 -13.82 -7.70 -13.01
C ASP A 62 -13.01 -7.50 -11.74
N ASN A 63 -11.82 -8.10 -11.71
CA ASN A 63 -10.90 -8.03 -10.60
C ASN A 63 -10.54 -6.59 -10.22
N THR A 64 -10.26 -6.40 -8.93
CA THR A 64 -9.92 -5.10 -8.34
C THR A 64 -8.76 -5.26 -7.38
N THR A 65 -7.55 -4.94 -7.83
CA THR A 65 -6.35 -5.05 -6.97
C THR A 65 -5.38 -3.91 -7.31
N TYR A 66 -4.64 -3.39 -6.32
CA TYR A 66 -3.71 -2.28 -6.45
C TYR A 66 -4.33 -0.97 -6.94
N PRO A 67 -5.33 -0.40 -6.24
CA PRO A 67 -5.90 0.88 -6.62
C PRO A 67 -4.84 1.97 -6.62
N SER A 68 -4.82 2.78 -7.68
CA SER A 68 -3.91 3.90 -7.86
C SER A 68 -4.72 5.12 -8.34
N PRO A 69 -5.29 5.91 -7.41
CA PRO A 69 -6.12 7.07 -7.72
C PRO A 69 -5.28 8.32 -7.95
N PHE A 70 -5.71 9.17 -8.88
CA PHE A 70 -5.10 10.47 -9.20
C PHE A 70 -6.15 11.52 -9.45
N ILE A 71 -5.89 12.75 -9.00
CA ILE A 71 -6.55 13.99 -9.44
C ILE A 71 -5.48 14.82 -10.12
N LEU A 72 -5.76 15.32 -11.33
CA LEU A 72 -4.81 16.07 -12.13
C LEU A 72 -5.33 17.48 -12.37
N SER A 73 -4.44 18.47 -12.37
CA SER A 73 -4.85 19.89 -12.45
C SER A 73 -5.56 20.28 -13.74
N ASP A 74 -5.39 19.54 -14.82
CA ASP A 74 -6.09 19.78 -16.08
C ASP A 74 -7.51 19.16 -16.12
N ASP A 75 -7.85 18.33 -15.13
CA ASP A 75 -9.19 17.79 -14.91
C ASP A 75 -9.46 17.60 -13.40
N PRO A 76 -9.56 18.71 -12.64
CA PRO A 76 -9.65 18.66 -11.17
C PRO A 76 -11.01 18.16 -10.66
N GLU A 77 -11.99 18.01 -11.53
CA GLU A 77 -13.36 17.57 -11.20
C GLU A 77 -13.49 16.04 -11.18
N HIS A 78 -12.42 15.31 -11.53
CA HIS A 78 -12.48 13.87 -11.63
C HIS A 78 -11.31 13.16 -10.93
N ILE A 79 -11.59 11.90 -10.54
CA ILE A 79 -10.59 10.97 -10.03
C ILE A 79 -10.31 9.94 -11.13
N TYR A 80 -9.07 9.84 -11.57
CA TYR A 80 -8.61 8.76 -12.44
C TYR A 80 -8.13 7.61 -11.56
N LEU A 81 -8.82 6.48 -11.62
CA LEU A 81 -8.46 5.28 -10.88
C LEU A 81 -7.83 4.27 -11.83
N CYS A 82 -6.56 3.96 -11.60
CA CYS A 82 -5.84 2.90 -12.30
C CYS A 82 -5.69 1.69 -11.38
N TRP A 83 -5.76 0.47 -11.94
CA TRP A 83 -5.61 -0.76 -11.15
C TRP A 83 -5.28 -1.98 -12.01
N ARG A 84 -5.01 -3.11 -11.38
CA ARG A 84 -4.95 -4.41 -12.04
C ARG A 84 -6.35 -5.00 -12.07
N GLY A 85 -7.04 -4.89 -13.21
CA GLY A 85 -8.50 -5.07 -13.35
C GLY A 85 -8.88 -6.10 -14.40
N ILE A 86 -9.46 -5.64 -15.50
CA ILE A 86 -10.06 -6.48 -16.55
C ILE A 86 -9.07 -7.56 -17.02
N GLY A 87 -9.43 -8.84 -16.77
CA GLY A 87 -8.57 -9.98 -17.10
C GLY A 87 -7.20 -9.96 -16.40
N TRP A 88 -7.07 -9.30 -15.25
CA TRP A 88 -5.82 -9.08 -14.51
C TRP A 88 -4.80 -8.21 -15.26
N HIS A 89 -5.27 -7.27 -16.07
CA HIS A 89 -4.42 -6.35 -16.84
C HIS A 89 -4.58 -4.92 -16.33
N PRO A 90 -3.64 -4.03 -16.63
CA PRO A 90 -3.78 -2.60 -16.40
C PRO A 90 -5.10 -2.06 -16.92
N THR A 91 -5.86 -1.44 -16.03
CA THR A 91 -7.21 -0.95 -16.26
C THR A 91 -7.32 0.46 -15.71
N VAL A 92 -8.14 1.30 -16.33
CA VAL A 92 -8.41 2.67 -15.89
C VAL A 92 -9.90 2.97 -15.95
N ALA A 93 -10.38 3.76 -14.99
CA ALA A 93 -11.67 4.43 -15.04
C ALA A 93 -11.54 5.88 -14.57
N ARG A 94 -12.46 6.74 -14.99
CA ARG A 94 -12.65 8.06 -14.45
C ARG A 94 -13.88 8.05 -13.58
N LEU A 95 -13.76 8.63 -12.39
CA LEU A 95 -14.81 8.75 -11.39
C LEU A 95 -15.13 10.21 -11.16
N SER A 96 -16.39 10.52 -10.82
CA SER A 96 -16.74 11.83 -10.28
C SER A 96 -16.02 12.08 -8.96
N LEU A 97 -15.87 13.35 -8.56
CA LEU A 97 -15.62 13.66 -7.15
C LEU A 97 -16.80 13.18 -6.29
N PRO A 98 -16.58 12.96 -4.96
CA PRO A 98 -17.67 12.62 -4.05
C PRO A 98 -18.77 13.68 -4.03
N ASP A 99 -20.03 13.23 -4.09
CA ASP A 99 -21.19 14.09 -3.91
C ASP A 99 -21.45 14.38 -2.41
N GLN A 100 -22.59 15.02 -2.09
CA GLN A 100 -22.97 15.39 -0.73
C GLN A 100 -23.12 14.21 0.23
N ASP A 101 -23.39 13.02 -0.32
CA ASP A 101 -23.50 11.76 0.42
C ASP A 101 -22.21 10.95 0.34
N ASP A 102 -21.09 11.58 -0.08
CA ASP A 102 -19.80 10.93 -0.30
C ASP A 102 -19.84 9.79 -1.33
N GLN A 103 -20.80 9.80 -2.27
CA GLN A 103 -20.87 8.81 -3.34
C GLN A 103 -20.03 9.25 -4.55
N VAL A 104 -19.31 8.30 -5.13
CA VAL A 104 -18.62 8.49 -6.41
C VAL A 104 -19.26 7.64 -7.50
N LYS A 105 -19.22 8.12 -8.73
CA LYS A 105 -19.77 7.43 -9.91
C LYS A 105 -18.70 7.25 -10.96
N VAL A 106 -18.73 6.11 -11.63
CA VAL A 106 -17.90 5.88 -12.83
C VAL A 106 -18.59 6.59 -13.99
N ASP A 107 -17.93 7.57 -14.58
CA ASP A 107 -18.45 8.33 -15.71
C ASP A 107 -17.75 7.99 -17.05
N TRP A 108 -16.55 7.36 -16.97
CA TRP A 108 -15.81 6.88 -18.13
C TRP A 108 -15.06 5.58 -17.80
N GLY A 109 -15.20 4.57 -18.66
CA GLY A 109 -14.61 3.25 -18.43
C GLY A 109 -15.49 2.30 -17.60
N PRO A 110 -14.94 1.27 -16.94
CA PRO A 110 -13.52 0.90 -16.96
C PRO A 110 -13.04 0.35 -18.31
N TYR A 111 -11.80 0.65 -18.67
CA TYR A 111 -11.16 0.17 -19.90
C TYR A 111 -9.84 -0.55 -19.58
N GLN A 112 -9.62 -1.69 -20.24
CA GLN A 112 -8.32 -2.36 -20.23
C GLN A 112 -7.35 -1.58 -21.12
N ILE A 113 -6.25 -1.06 -20.54
CA ILE A 113 -5.32 -0.16 -21.22
C ILE A 113 -4.36 -0.96 -22.11
N VAL A 114 -3.70 -1.95 -21.50
CA VAL A 114 -2.74 -2.83 -22.16
C VAL A 114 -3.05 -4.29 -21.87
N LYS A 115 -2.67 -5.16 -22.79
CA LYS A 115 -2.84 -6.60 -22.68
C LYS A 115 -1.59 -7.31 -23.17
N SER A 116 -1.07 -8.24 -22.37
CA SER A 116 -0.05 -9.19 -22.79
C SER A 116 -0.69 -10.50 -23.24
N THR A 117 -0.13 -11.11 -24.27
CA THR A 117 -0.63 -12.40 -24.78
C THR A 117 -0.12 -13.53 -23.89
N GLY A 118 -1.04 -14.23 -23.23
CA GLY A 118 -0.73 -15.39 -22.37
C GLY A 118 -0.16 -15.06 -20.99
N ALA A 119 0.04 -13.77 -20.68
CA ALA A 119 0.59 -13.33 -19.42
C ALA A 119 -0.27 -12.24 -18.76
N ARG A 120 0.01 -11.92 -17.51
CA ARG A 120 -0.73 -10.93 -16.71
C ARG A 120 0.21 -9.81 -16.27
N PRO A 121 0.25 -8.66 -16.97
CA PRO A 121 1.10 -7.53 -16.63
C PRO A 121 0.89 -7.02 -15.21
N TYR A 122 1.99 -6.68 -14.57
CA TYR A 122 2.00 -5.95 -13.29
C TYR A 122 2.49 -4.53 -13.55
N ALA A 123 1.73 -3.56 -13.12
CA ALA A 123 2.01 -2.15 -13.35
C ALA A 123 2.18 -1.36 -12.06
N LYS A 124 3.05 -0.35 -12.13
CA LYS A 124 3.16 0.73 -11.15
C LYS A 124 2.81 2.03 -11.83
N TYR A 125 2.09 2.88 -11.13
CA TYR A 125 1.54 4.13 -11.65
C TYR A 125 2.05 5.33 -10.85
N MET A 126 2.16 6.48 -11.53
CA MET A 126 2.32 7.79 -10.93
C MET A 126 1.75 8.86 -11.87
N SER A 127 1.51 10.07 -11.39
CA SER A 127 1.10 11.19 -12.25
C SER A 127 2.10 12.34 -12.16
N ASN A 128 2.14 13.20 -13.21
CA ASN A 128 2.85 14.47 -13.13
C ASN A 128 2.04 15.57 -12.42
N GLY A 129 0.90 15.22 -11.84
CA GLY A 129 -0.03 16.14 -11.18
C GLY A 129 -0.81 17.05 -12.13
N LYS A 130 -0.56 16.98 -13.44
CA LYS A 130 -1.12 17.88 -14.44
C LYS A 130 -2.00 17.19 -15.48
N ASP A 131 -1.40 16.46 -16.39
CA ASP A 131 -2.08 15.95 -17.59
C ASP A 131 -1.71 14.52 -17.97
N LYS A 132 -0.76 13.89 -17.25
CA LYS A 132 -0.25 12.57 -17.59
C LYS A 132 -0.28 11.61 -16.39
N ILE A 133 -0.71 10.38 -16.66
CA ILE A 133 -0.52 9.26 -15.75
C ILE A 133 0.49 8.30 -16.38
N TYR A 134 1.67 8.25 -15.81
CA TYR A 134 2.75 7.35 -16.22
C TYR A 134 2.55 5.97 -15.63
N PHE A 135 2.90 4.93 -16.37
CA PHE A 135 2.99 3.59 -15.83
C PHE A 135 4.09 2.76 -16.48
N ALA A 136 4.84 2.09 -15.63
CA ALA A 136 5.78 1.07 -16.02
C ALA A 136 5.21 -0.31 -15.66
N TYR A 137 5.39 -1.29 -16.52
CA TYR A 137 4.80 -2.61 -16.34
C TYR A 137 5.62 -3.70 -17.02
N THR A 138 5.46 -4.93 -16.54
CA THR A 138 6.15 -6.10 -17.11
C THR A 138 5.23 -6.94 -17.97
N THR A 139 5.79 -7.82 -18.80
CA THR A 139 5.00 -8.78 -19.58
C THR A 139 4.05 -9.58 -18.68
N GLY A 140 4.55 -10.02 -17.52
CA GLY A 140 3.81 -10.77 -16.52
C GLY A 140 4.56 -10.84 -15.19
N HIS A 141 4.18 -11.81 -14.35
CA HIS A 141 4.88 -12.08 -13.11
C HIS A 141 6.24 -12.75 -13.37
N PRO A 142 7.35 -12.26 -12.80
CA PRO A 142 8.69 -12.76 -13.13
C PRO A 142 8.92 -14.21 -12.72
N ASP A 143 8.17 -14.75 -11.75
CA ASP A 143 8.24 -16.18 -11.44
C ASP A 143 7.71 -17.09 -12.55
N ASN A 144 6.81 -16.55 -13.40
CA ASN A 144 6.12 -17.31 -14.44
C ASN A 144 6.57 -16.96 -15.86
N GLU A 145 7.19 -15.79 -16.05
CA GLU A 145 7.56 -15.30 -17.39
C GLU A 145 9.08 -15.25 -17.57
N GLU A 146 9.56 -15.82 -18.68
CA GLU A 146 10.93 -15.73 -19.17
C GLU A 146 10.95 -15.77 -20.70
N PRO A 147 11.52 -14.77 -21.38
CA PRO A 147 11.92 -13.47 -20.84
C PRO A 147 10.73 -12.67 -20.33
N ASN A 148 10.95 -11.80 -19.34
CA ASN A 148 9.96 -10.89 -18.82
C ASN A 148 10.44 -9.46 -19.08
N PHE A 149 9.85 -8.79 -20.05
CA PHE A 149 10.26 -7.44 -20.48
C PHE A 149 9.65 -6.36 -19.61
N LEU A 150 10.33 -5.22 -19.51
CA LEU A 150 9.82 -4.01 -18.88
C LEU A 150 9.40 -3.00 -19.95
N TYR A 151 8.18 -2.48 -19.79
CA TYR A 151 7.57 -1.50 -20.69
C TYR A 151 7.25 -0.21 -19.94
N PHE A 152 7.12 0.88 -20.70
CA PHE A 152 6.64 2.16 -20.22
C PHE A 152 5.66 2.78 -21.21
N ASN A 153 4.57 3.34 -20.66
CA ASN A 153 3.61 4.16 -21.40
C ASN A 153 3.04 5.25 -20.47
N TYR A 154 2.27 6.16 -21.06
CA TYR A 154 1.48 7.08 -20.27
C TYR A 154 0.08 7.30 -20.87
N ILE A 155 -0.86 7.63 -20.01
CA ILE A 155 -2.18 8.11 -20.35
C ILE A 155 -2.12 9.63 -20.42
N ASP A 156 -2.46 10.20 -21.56
CA ASP A 156 -2.73 11.63 -21.71
C ASP A 156 -4.22 11.86 -21.40
N ILE A 157 -4.52 12.51 -20.29
CA ILE A 157 -5.92 12.70 -19.84
C ILE A 157 -6.69 13.70 -20.69
N ARG A 158 -6.04 14.62 -21.40
CA ARG A 158 -6.69 15.60 -22.26
C ARG A 158 -7.26 14.94 -23.52
N SER A 159 -6.56 13.96 -24.06
CA SER A 159 -6.97 13.25 -25.26
C SER A 159 -7.53 11.85 -24.98
N LEU A 160 -7.44 11.36 -23.74
CA LEU A 160 -7.78 9.99 -23.32
C LEU A 160 -7.10 8.91 -24.20
N GLN A 161 -5.84 9.19 -24.53
CA GLN A 161 -5.01 8.33 -25.38
C GLN A 161 -3.87 7.69 -24.59
N LEU A 162 -3.55 6.47 -24.99
CA LEU A 162 -2.33 5.80 -24.59
C LEU A 162 -1.19 6.24 -25.52
N LYS A 163 -0.08 6.67 -24.93
CA LYS A 163 1.12 7.13 -25.67
C LYS A 163 2.38 6.43 -25.17
N ASP A 164 3.36 6.32 -26.07
CA ASP A 164 4.70 5.87 -25.70
C ASP A 164 5.54 7.02 -25.10
N VAL A 165 6.77 6.72 -24.67
CA VAL A 165 7.66 7.70 -24.00
C VAL A 165 8.00 8.91 -24.90
N ARG A 166 7.93 8.76 -26.24
CA ARG A 166 8.16 9.83 -27.22
C ARG A 166 6.91 10.63 -27.56
N GLY A 167 5.74 10.25 -27.01
CA GLY A 167 4.46 10.91 -27.28
C GLY A 167 3.70 10.38 -28.50
N ASN A 168 4.16 9.31 -29.12
CA ASN A 168 3.43 8.68 -30.21
C ASN A 168 2.15 8.02 -29.68
N ILE A 169 1.04 8.20 -30.39
CA ILE A 169 -0.25 7.61 -30.04
C ILE A 169 -0.21 6.11 -30.33
N LEU A 170 -0.55 5.30 -29.36
CA LEU A 170 -0.63 3.85 -29.46
C LEU A 170 -2.08 3.38 -29.65
N SER A 171 -3.02 3.99 -28.90
CA SER A 171 -4.45 3.75 -29.02
C SER A 171 -5.26 4.88 -28.37
N ALA A 172 -6.50 5.06 -28.82
CA ALA A 172 -7.52 5.71 -27.98
C ALA A 172 -8.03 4.67 -26.99
N ILE A 173 -8.00 4.98 -25.69
CA ILE A 173 -8.24 3.98 -24.62
C ILE A 173 -9.63 3.36 -24.70
N ALA A 174 -10.64 4.16 -25.08
CA ALA A 174 -12.02 3.68 -25.22
C ALA A 174 -12.23 2.79 -26.44
N ASP A 175 -11.38 2.92 -27.46
CA ASP A 175 -11.56 2.23 -28.75
C ASP A 175 -10.88 0.86 -28.79
N GLY A 176 -9.97 0.59 -27.84
CA GLY A 176 -9.33 -0.71 -27.79
C GLY A 176 -8.08 -0.80 -26.95
N THR A 177 -7.80 -2.01 -26.53
CA THR A 177 -6.64 -2.36 -25.72
C THR A 177 -5.37 -2.46 -26.55
N PHE A 178 -4.30 -1.78 -26.15
CA PHE A 178 -2.99 -1.93 -26.76
C PHE A 178 -2.37 -3.30 -26.38
N LYS A 179 -1.89 -4.04 -27.39
CA LYS A 179 -1.33 -5.37 -27.19
C LYS A 179 0.20 -5.31 -27.13
N VAL A 180 0.77 -5.76 -26.02
CA VAL A 180 2.22 -5.91 -25.84
C VAL A 180 2.67 -7.35 -26.06
N ASN A 181 3.90 -7.51 -26.50
CA ASN A 181 4.44 -8.80 -26.91
C ASN A 181 5.98 -8.79 -26.75
N LYS A 182 6.59 -10.00 -26.74
CA LYS A 182 8.04 -10.23 -26.62
C LYS A 182 8.70 -10.62 -27.96
N THR A 183 7.97 -10.59 -29.07
CA THR A 183 8.50 -10.99 -30.36
C THR A 183 9.44 -9.95 -30.94
N THR A 184 10.40 -10.39 -31.75
CA THR A 184 11.33 -9.51 -32.48
C THR A 184 10.56 -8.48 -33.33
N ASP A 185 9.43 -8.86 -33.88
CA ASP A 185 8.58 -7.98 -34.68
C ASP A 185 7.97 -6.86 -33.85
N TYR A 186 7.51 -7.17 -32.62
CA TYR A 186 7.02 -6.17 -31.68
C TYR A 186 8.14 -5.19 -31.27
N VAL A 187 9.31 -5.70 -30.87
CA VAL A 187 10.48 -4.92 -30.47
C VAL A 187 10.87 -3.93 -31.60
N ARG A 188 10.89 -4.40 -32.84
CA ARG A 188 11.18 -3.56 -34.01
C ARG A 188 10.10 -2.50 -34.25
N ARG A 189 8.82 -2.85 -34.07
CA ARG A 189 7.69 -1.95 -34.38
C ARG A 189 7.43 -0.91 -33.30
N TYR A 190 7.65 -1.27 -32.02
CA TYR A 190 7.32 -0.42 -30.89
C TYR A 190 8.52 -0.23 -29.92
N PRO A 191 9.69 0.17 -30.40
CA PRO A 191 10.88 0.30 -29.56
C PRO A 191 10.71 1.33 -28.44
N SER A 192 9.89 2.37 -28.68
CA SER A 192 9.64 3.45 -27.70
C SER A 192 8.70 3.02 -26.54
N THR A 193 8.15 1.81 -26.57
CA THR A 193 7.41 1.25 -25.42
C THR A 193 8.29 0.42 -24.51
N LEU A 194 9.50 0.08 -24.92
CA LEU A 194 10.41 -0.79 -24.19
C LEU A 194 11.36 0.03 -23.31
N VAL A 195 11.48 -0.36 -22.06
CA VAL A 195 12.50 0.13 -21.12
C VAL A 195 13.66 -0.84 -21.08
N ASP A 196 13.36 -2.11 -20.85
CA ASP A 196 14.33 -3.20 -20.86
C ASP A 196 13.75 -4.47 -21.49
N HIS A 197 14.58 -5.14 -22.24
CA HIS A 197 14.27 -6.45 -22.86
C HIS A 197 15.55 -7.32 -22.99
N SER A 198 16.57 -6.97 -22.24
CA SER A 198 17.90 -7.57 -22.29
C SER A 198 18.13 -8.63 -21.22
N SER A 199 17.33 -8.64 -20.15
CA SER A 199 17.47 -9.56 -19.05
C SER A 199 16.56 -10.79 -19.17
N ALA A 200 16.84 -11.80 -18.34
CA ALA A 200 15.97 -12.96 -18.24
C ALA A 200 14.59 -12.56 -17.70
N ARG A 201 14.59 -11.78 -16.61
CA ARG A 201 13.34 -11.42 -15.91
C ARG A 201 13.46 -10.01 -15.35
N ASP A 202 12.65 -9.08 -15.85
CA ASP A 202 12.52 -7.75 -15.27
C ASP A 202 11.35 -7.71 -14.29
N TRP A 203 11.49 -6.86 -13.26
CA TRP A 203 10.41 -6.55 -12.33
C TRP A 203 10.37 -5.06 -12.04
N VAL A 204 9.19 -4.46 -12.17
CA VAL A 204 9.00 -3.04 -11.85
C VAL A 204 8.79 -2.84 -10.37
N TRP A 205 9.48 -1.87 -9.80
CA TRP A 205 9.35 -1.51 -8.39
C TRP A 205 8.59 -0.20 -8.19
N GLN A 206 9.02 0.83 -8.89
CA GLN A 206 8.38 2.15 -8.85
C GLN A 206 8.61 2.90 -10.15
N VAL A 207 7.68 3.78 -10.51
CA VAL A 207 7.85 4.79 -11.54
C VAL A 207 7.68 6.17 -10.91
N ALA A 208 8.48 7.13 -11.36
CA ALA A 208 8.44 8.54 -10.98
C ALA A 208 8.74 9.41 -12.21
N SER A 209 8.71 10.73 -12.08
CA SER A 209 9.19 11.66 -13.11
C SER A 209 10.07 12.73 -12.50
N ASP A 210 11.09 13.16 -13.26
CA ASP A 210 11.93 14.30 -12.89
C ASP A 210 11.21 15.64 -13.14
N GLU A 211 11.85 16.73 -12.80
CA GLU A 211 11.33 18.10 -13.00
C GLU A 211 11.01 18.45 -14.46
N ASN A 212 11.65 17.76 -15.42
CA ASN A 212 11.44 17.91 -16.84
C ASN A 212 10.30 17.01 -17.37
N ASN A 213 9.59 16.31 -16.48
CA ASN A 213 8.60 15.29 -16.78
C ASN A 213 9.16 14.08 -17.55
N HIS A 214 10.47 13.82 -17.44
CA HIS A 214 11.06 12.60 -17.94
C HIS A 214 10.82 11.46 -16.92
N PRO A 215 10.34 10.32 -17.37
CA PRO A 215 10.12 9.20 -16.46
C PRO A 215 11.42 8.59 -15.97
N VAL A 216 11.39 8.18 -14.71
CA VAL A 216 12.42 7.37 -14.07
C VAL A 216 11.79 6.13 -13.45
N ILE A 217 12.51 5.01 -13.45
CA ILE A 217 11.98 3.73 -12.98
C ILE A 217 13.01 3.04 -12.09
N ALA A 218 12.57 2.62 -10.91
CA ALA A 218 13.27 1.64 -10.10
C ALA A 218 12.85 0.24 -10.55
N MET A 219 13.80 -0.60 -10.93
CA MET A 219 13.54 -1.93 -11.45
C MET A 219 14.55 -2.96 -10.96
N VAL A 220 14.20 -4.21 -11.09
CA VAL A 220 15.03 -5.35 -10.74
C VAL A 220 15.24 -6.22 -11.96
N ARG A 221 16.48 -6.56 -12.28
CA ARG A 221 16.83 -7.65 -13.18
C ARG A 221 17.07 -8.91 -12.37
N ILE A 222 16.38 -9.98 -12.72
CA ILE A 222 16.42 -11.23 -12.01
C ILE A 222 17.03 -12.29 -12.93
N SER A 223 17.99 -13.06 -12.41
CA SER A 223 18.62 -14.15 -13.16
C SER A 223 17.63 -15.25 -13.55
N SER A 224 17.96 -16.04 -14.57
CA SER A 224 17.12 -17.17 -15.02
C SER A 224 16.84 -18.18 -13.92
N ASP A 225 17.83 -18.43 -13.04
CA ASP A 225 17.70 -19.34 -11.89
C ASP A 225 17.01 -18.68 -10.68
N LYS A 226 16.67 -17.39 -10.76
CA LYS A 226 16.01 -16.58 -9.73
C LYS A 226 16.82 -16.40 -8.43
N ASN A 227 18.11 -16.63 -8.46
CA ASN A 227 18.95 -16.57 -7.26
C ASN A 227 19.69 -15.23 -7.12
N SER A 228 19.73 -14.41 -8.19
CA SER A 228 20.37 -13.10 -8.19
C SER A 228 19.38 -12.03 -8.64
N HIS A 229 19.22 -11.02 -7.81
CA HIS A 229 18.40 -9.84 -8.06
C HIS A 229 19.28 -8.60 -8.10
N ASP A 230 19.32 -7.93 -9.25
CA ASP A 230 20.13 -6.75 -9.46
C ASP A 230 19.23 -5.51 -9.55
N TYR A 231 19.45 -4.54 -8.68
CA TYR A 231 18.73 -3.29 -8.69
C TYR A 231 19.28 -2.33 -9.74
N TYR A 232 18.37 -1.75 -10.52
CA TYR A 232 18.66 -0.78 -11.55
C TYR A 232 17.79 0.47 -11.41
N TYR A 233 18.38 1.59 -11.83
CA TYR A 233 17.69 2.84 -12.05
C TYR A 233 17.67 3.12 -13.55
N ALA A 234 16.49 3.26 -14.13
CA ALA A 234 16.31 3.60 -15.53
C ALA A 234 15.80 5.04 -15.65
N LYS A 235 16.51 5.91 -16.38
CA LYS A 235 16.15 7.30 -16.63
C LYS A 235 15.98 7.55 -18.12
N TRP A 236 14.85 8.12 -18.51
CA TRP A 236 14.66 8.63 -19.86
C TRP A 236 15.32 10.00 -20.00
N ASN A 237 16.28 10.14 -20.91
CA ASN A 237 17.01 11.39 -21.12
C ASN A 237 16.44 12.29 -22.23
N GLY A 238 15.24 11.96 -22.74
CA GLY A 238 14.62 12.61 -23.91
C GLY A 238 14.86 11.88 -25.23
N HIS A 239 15.84 10.98 -25.28
CA HIS A 239 16.21 10.23 -26.49
C HIS A 239 16.21 8.72 -26.31
N GLU A 240 16.72 8.25 -25.19
CA GLU A 240 16.87 6.84 -24.84
C GLU A 240 16.77 6.60 -23.33
N TRP A 241 16.54 5.35 -22.96
CA TRP A 241 16.62 4.92 -21.56
C TRP A 241 18.07 4.67 -21.18
N LYS A 242 18.56 5.41 -20.18
CA LYS A 242 19.85 5.14 -19.55
C LYS A 242 19.65 4.24 -18.34
N MET A 243 20.32 3.09 -18.34
CA MET A 243 20.22 2.06 -17.30
C MET A 243 21.45 2.12 -16.39
N THR A 244 21.25 2.37 -15.10
CA THR A 244 22.33 2.40 -14.10
C THR A 244 22.17 1.25 -13.13
N PHE A 245 23.15 0.37 -13.08
CA PHE A 245 23.23 -0.67 -12.05
C PHE A 245 23.54 -0.01 -10.70
N LEU A 246 22.70 -0.29 -9.69
CA LEU A 246 22.87 0.25 -8.34
C LEU A 246 23.59 -0.75 -7.45
N ALA A 247 23.05 -1.95 -7.31
CA ALA A 247 23.64 -2.99 -6.46
C ALA A 247 23.01 -4.37 -6.72
N ASN A 248 23.71 -5.40 -6.35
CA ASN A 248 23.12 -6.74 -6.20
C ASN A 248 22.34 -6.81 -4.88
N ALA A 249 21.07 -7.15 -4.95
CA ALA A 249 20.17 -7.26 -3.80
C ALA A 249 20.07 -8.69 -3.22
N GLY A 250 20.96 -9.57 -3.63
CA GLY A 250 20.90 -10.99 -3.24
C GLY A 250 19.85 -11.76 -4.04
N GLY A 251 19.15 -12.66 -3.40
CA GLY A 251 18.00 -13.39 -3.96
C GLY A 251 16.68 -12.92 -3.35
N HIS A 252 15.72 -13.84 -3.22
CA HIS A 252 14.46 -13.52 -2.53
C HIS A 252 14.72 -13.17 -1.04
N PHE A 253 13.95 -12.22 -0.54
CA PHE A 253 14.19 -11.63 0.79
C PHE A 253 13.34 -12.23 1.92
N HIS A 254 12.23 -12.88 1.59
CA HIS A 254 11.30 -13.40 2.61
C HIS A 254 11.78 -14.76 3.17
N GLN A 255 11.36 -15.04 4.39
CA GLN A 255 11.76 -16.23 5.14
C GLN A 255 10.93 -17.48 4.83
N THR A 256 9.97 -17.39 3.92
CA THR A 256 9.13 -18.53 3.54
C THR A 256 9.87 -19.41 2.52
N PRO A 257 10.16 -20.68 2.85
CA PRO A 257 10.87 -21.55 1.94
C PRO A 257 10.00 -21.98 0.74
N ASN A 258 10.64 -22.15 -0.41
CA ASN A 258 10.06 -22.74 -1.62
C ASN A 258 8.84 -22.03 -2.22
N LEU A 259 8.61 -20.77 -1.89
CA LEU A 259 7.64 -19.92 -2.54
C LEU A 259 8.30 -19.06 -3.62
N GLU A 260 7.49 -18.19 -4.24
CA GLU A 260 7.91 -17.29 -5.32
C GLU A 260 9.24 -16.61 -5.02
N LYS A 261 10.23 -16.85 -5.88
CA LYS A 261 11.62 -16.45 -5.63
C LYS A 261 11.99 -15.08 -6.18
N CYS A 262 11.10 -14.47 -6.95
CA CYS A 262 11.39 -13.19 -7.60
C CYS A 262 11.09 -11.96 -6.75
N TYR A 263 10.71 -12.12 -5.48
CA TYR A 263 10.48 -10.99 -4.57
C TYR A 263 11.79 -10.49 -3.96
N SER A 264 12.10 -9.23 -4.24
CA SER A 264 13.26 -8.52 -3.69
C SER A 264 12.90 -7.73 -2.44
N ALA A 265 13.91 -7.33 -1.65
CA ALA A 265 13.73 -6.60 -0.40
C ALA A 265 13.22 -5.17 -0.58
N GLY A 266 13.42 -4.55 -1.74
CA GLY A 266 12.72 -3.32 -2.10
C GLY A 266 13.58 -2.11 -2.38
N MET A 267 12.98 -1.20 -3.15
CA MET A 267 13.55 0.08 -3.56
C MET A 267 12.50 1.19 -3.41
N ALA A 268 12.94 2.43 -3.24
CA ALA A 268 12.09 3.61 -3.31
C ALA A 268 12.83 4.76 -3.99
N ILE A 269 12.20 5.40 -4.98
CA ILE A 269 12.64 6.67 -5.55
C ILE A 269 12.03 7.79 -4.70
N ASP A 270 12.81 8.79 -4.36
CA ASP A 270 12.30 9.99 -3.72
C ASP A 270 11.52 10.83 -4.75
N PRO A 271 10.20 11.02 -4.59
CA PRO A 271 9.41 11.73 -5.58
C PRO A 271 9.73 13.23 -5.67
N SER A 272 10.36 13.82 -4.65
CA SER A 272 10.80 15.22 -4.66
C SER A 272 12.19 15.43 -5.25
N ASN A 273 12.99 14.35 -5.31
CA ASN A 273 14.29 14.36 -5.96
C ASN A 273 14.59 12.96 -6.51
N THR A 274 14.20 12.73 -7.75
CA THR A 274 14.29 11.41 -8.38
C THR A 274 15.72 10.88 -8.53
N ASN A 275 16.73 11.71 -8.29
CA ASN A 275 18.13 11.29 -8.23
C ASN A 275 18.50 10.64 -6.87
N HIS A 276 17.56 10.56 -5.91
CA HIS A 276 17.72 9.84 -4.66
C HIS A 276 16.95 8.52 -4.69
N VAL A 277 17.67 7.41 -4.53
CA VAL A 277 17.09 6.05 -4.54
C VAL A 277 17.49 5.33 -3.27
N TYR A 278 16.52 4.78 -2.57
CA TYR A 278 16.71 4.01 -1.34
C TYR A 278 16.55 2.52 -1.66
N CYS A 279 17.58 1.73 -1.36
CA CYS A 279 17.62 0.31 -1.68
C CYS A 279 17.78 -0.51 -0.41
N SER A 280 16.98 -1.55 -0.25
CA SER A 280 17.20 -2.55 0.78
C SER A 280 18.17 -3.61 0.26
N LEU A 281 19.34 -3.71 0.88
CA LEU A 281 20.45 -4.56 0.42
C LEU A 281 20.92 -5.51 1.51
N PRO A 282 21.34 -6.76 1.16
CA PRO A 282 21.93 -7.67 2.13
C PRO A 282 23.32 -7.18 2.54
N VAL A 283 23.52 -7.03 3.84
CA VAL A 283 24.79 -6.56 4.45
C VAL A 283 25.20 -7.53 5.56
N GLU A 284 26.48 -7.85 5.62
CA GLU A 284 27.05 -8.55 6.77
C GLU A 284 27.28 -7.54 7.90
N GLY A 285 26.55 -7.71 8.99
CA GLY A 285 26.63 -6.86 10.18
C GLY A 285 27.01 -7.65 11.43
N LYS A 286 26.98 -6.98 12.57
CA LYS A 286 27.32 -7.61 13.88
C LYS A 286 26.41 -8.76 14.27
N GLN A 287 25.17 -8.76 13.75
CA GLN A 287 24.16 -9.78 14.02
C GLN A 287 24.06 -10.85 12.91
N GLY A 288 25.04 -10.90 11.99
CA GLY A 288 25.03 -11.71 10.80
C GLY A 288 24.45 -10.96 9.59
N LYS A 289 24.04 -11.69 8.57
CA LYS A 289 23.50 -11.14 7.34
C LYS A 289 22.07 -10.62 7.55
N VAL A 290 21.88 -9.32 7.37
CA VAL A 290 20.58 -8.64 7.43
C VAL A 290 20.43 -7.70 6.24
N TYR A 291 19.19 -7.32 5.93
CA TYR A 291 18.93 -6.26 4.97
C TYR A 291 19.02 -4.90 5.64
N GLU A 292 19.80 -4.00 5.04
CA GLU A 292 19.96 -2.61 5.47
C GLU A 292 19.52 -1.66 4.33
N ILE A 293 19.05 -0.47 4.69
CA ILE A 293 18.64 0.54 3.71
C ILE A 293 19.85 1.42 3.39
N ILE A 294 20.20 1.44 2.12
CA ILE A 294 21.26 2.29 1.55
C ILE A 294 20.61 3.29 0.62
N LYS A 295 20.93 4.57 0.81
CA LYS A 295 20.57 5.65 -0.09
C LYS A 295 21.65 5.80 -1.16
N PHE A 296 21.24 5.79 -2.41
CA PHE A 296 22.05 6.16 -3.57
C PHE A 296 21.70 7.57 -3.98
N VAL A 297 22.73 8.40 -4.19
CA VAL A 297 22.62 9.73 -4.77
C VAL A 297 23.19 9.66 -6.18
N LEU A 298 22.36 9.98 -7.15
CA LEU A 298 22.73 9.97 -8.57
C LEU A 298 22.97 11.41 -9.04
N ASN A 299 23.82 11.56 -10.04
CA ASN A 299 24.01 12.84 -10.76
C ASN A 299 22.92 13.01 -11.84
N GLU A 300 22.91 14.13 -12.54
CA GLU A 300 21.94 14.42 -13.60
C GLU A 300 21.99 13.42 -14.76
N ASP A 301 23.16 12.83 -15.01
CA ASP A 301 23.33 11.77 -15.99
C ASP A 301 22.87 10.40 -15.51
N GLY A 302 22.37 10.31 -14.27
CA GLY A 302 21.90 9.06 -13.66
C GLY A 302 23.04 8.15 -13.19
N GLU A 303 24.26 8.64 -13.02
CA GLU A 303 25.40 7.87 -12.49
C GLU A 303 25.50 8.03 -10.97
N ILE A 304 25.99 7.01 -10.28
CA ILE A 304 26.12 7.03 -8.82
C ILE A 304 27.20 8.04 -8.41
N ALA A 305 26.79 9.10 -7.74
CA ALA A 305 27.69 10.12 -7.17
C ALA A 305 28.13 9.73 -5.76
N SER A 306 27.25 9.20 -4.93
CA SER A 306 27.58 8.76 -3.58
C SER A 306 26.54 7.75 -3.04
N THR A 307 26.90 7.10 -1.94
CA THR A 307 26.00 6.22 -1.18
C THR A 307 26.05 6.56 0.31
N GLU A 308 24.92 6.37 1.00
CA GLU A 308 24.78 6.62 2.42
C GLU A 308 24.03 5.48 3.09
N ALA A 309 24.54 4.94 4.20
CA ALA A 309 23.80 3.96 4.99
C ALA A 309 22.74 4.67 5.83
N VAL A 310 21.46 4.40 5.55
CA VAL A 310 20.34 4.91 6.34
C VAL A 310 20.14 4.08 7.60
N THR A 311 20.26 2.76 7.47
CA THR A 311 20.25 1.82 8.60
C THR A 311 21.58 1.09 8.66
N LYS A 312 22.00 0.68 9.85
CA LYS A 312 23.29 0.03 10.06
C LYS A 312 23.28 -0.83 11.32
N ASP A 313 23.99 -1.96 11.28
CA ASP A 313 24.16 -2.90 12.38
C ASP A 313 22.81 -3.35 12.98
N SER A 314 21.77 -3.47 12.15
CA SER A 314 20.42 -3.78 12.58
C SER A 314 20.30 -5.21 13.10
N GLN A 315 19.42 -5.42 14.07
CA GLN A 315 19.14 -6.75 14.63
C GLN A 315 18.29 -7.60 13.69
N TYR A 316 17.42 -6.96 12.91
CA TYR A 316 16.49 -7.59 11.98
C TYR A 316 16.54 -6.89 10.62
N ASN A 317 15.89 -7.48 9.63
CA ASN A 317 15.83 -6.95 8.27
C ASN A 317 15.11 -5.61 8.20
N ASN A 318 15.64 -4.70 7.39
CA ASN A 318 15.00 -3.45 6.97
C ASN A 318 14.65 -3.58 5.49
N VAL A 319 13.37 -3.74 5.18
CA VAL A 319 12.89 -4.02 3.82
C VAL A 319 11.73 -3.11 3.43
N ARG A 320 11.46 -3.02 2.13
CA ARG A 320 10.35 -2.23 1.60
C ARG A 320 10.42 -0.75 2.00
N PRO A 321 11.52 -0.03 1.72
CA PRO A 321 11.57 1.41 1.96
C PRO A 321 10.46 2.12 1.18
N TYR A 322 9.89 3.17 1.78
CA TYR A 322 8.86 3.99 1.19
C TYR A 322 9.06 5.46 1.58
N ILE A 323 9.16 6.33 0.59
CA ILE A 323 9.20 7.78 0.79
C ILE A 323 7.77 8.31 0.75
N ILE A 324 7.40 9.05 1.78
CA ILE A 324 6.06 9.66 1.88
C ILE A 324 6.03 10.88 0.95
N PRO A 325 5.19 10.90 -0.10
CA PRO A 325 5.09 12.05 -0.98
C PRO A 325 4.65 13.32 -0.24
N GLY A 326 5.23 14.48 -0.59
CA GLY A 326 4.90 15.76 0.06
C GLY A 326 5.43 15.90 1.48
N SER A 327 6.42 15.10 1.88
CA SER A 327 6.98 15.10 3.23
C SER A 327 8.37 15.76 3.33
N GLU A 328 8.73 16.60 2.35
CA GLU A 328 10.06 17.21 2.23
C GLU A 328 10.48 17.93 3.53
N ASP A 329 9.56 18.70 4.10
CA ASP A 329 9.76 19.44 5.34
C ASP A 329 9.25 18.72 6.59
N SER A 330 8.80 17.48 6.44
CA SER A 330 8.29 16.68 7.55
C SER A 330 9.43 15.98 8.31
N PRO A 331 9.36 15.88 9.64
CA PRO A 331 10.28 15.06 10.41
C PRO A 331 10.13 13.55 10.13
N LEU A 332 9.03 13.14 9.50
CA LEU A 332 8.75 11.78 9.08
C LEU A 332 8.71 11.73 7.54
N ARG A 333 9.72 11.18 6.91
CA ARG A 333 9.85 11.12 5.46
C ARG A 333 9.98 9.70 4.93
N LEU A 334 10.85 8.90 5.51
CA LEU A 334 11.13 7.53 5.11
C LEU A 334 10.54 6.53 6.11
N THR A 335 9.83 5.57 5.61
CA THR A 335 9.34 4.43 6.39
C THR A 335 9.77 3.13 5.74
N TRP A 336 9.83 2.05 6.52
CA TRP A 336 10.16 0.71 6.01
C TRP A 336 9.61 -0.38 6.92
N MET A 337 9.54 -1.60 6.41
CA MET A 337 9.22 -2.76 7.22
C MET A 337 10.48 -3.24 7.96
N PHE A 338 10.38 -3.48 9.25
CA PHE A 338 11.46 -3.93 10.13
C PHE A 338 11.10 -5.25 10.79
N GLY A 339 11.94 -6.26 10.66
CA GLY A 339 11.71 -7.58 11.24
C GLY A 339 11.89 -8.72 10.24
N ASN A 340 11.26 -9.85 10.52
CA ASN A 340 11.21 -10.99 9.61
C ASN A 340 9.94 -10.94 8.77
N TYR A 341 10.07 -11.23 7.49
CA TYR A 341 8.94 -11.23 6.56
C TYR A 341 8.64 -12.67 6.14
N TYR A 342 7.41 -13.07 6.34
CA TYR A 342 6.88 -14.33 5.82
C TYR A 342 5.80 -14.02 4.78
N ASP A 343 5.75 -14.83 3.74
CA ASP A 343 4.69 -14.75 2.75
C ASP A 343 3.31 -14.86 3.44
N TRP A 344 2.31 -14.20 2.88
CA TRP A 344 0.95 -14.15 3.42
C TRP A 344 0.33 -15.53 3.66
N ILE A 345 0.71 -16.52 2.86
CA ILE A 345 0.30 -17.92 3.02
C ILE A 345 0.70 -18.47 4.39
N VAL A 346 1.88 -18.11 4.87
CA VAL A 346 2.39 -18.54 6.19
C VAL A 346 1.92 -17.61 7.28
N SER A 347 1.84 -16.32 7.00
CA SER A 347 1.49 -15.31 8.00
C SER A 347 0.07 -15.43 8.52
N SER A 348 -0.84 -16.05 7.79
CA SER A 348 -2.19 -16.41 8.29
C SER A 348 -2.16 -17.29 9.55
N ARG A 349 -1.02 -17.91 9.87
CA ARG A 349 -0.80 -18.69 11.10
C ARG A 349 -0.40 -17.82 12.30
N TYR A 350 -0.16 -16.54 12.08
CA TYR A 350 0.21 -15.58 13.13
C TYR A 350 -0.96 -14.61 13.40
N PRO A 351 -2.00 -15.03 14.16
CA PRO A 351 -3.21 -14.24 14.38
C PRO A 351 -2.94 -12.94 15.13
N GLN A 352 -1.84 -12.87 15.84
CA GLN A 352 -1.41 -11.72 16.64
C GLN A 352 -0.66 -10.66 15.81
N GLY A 353 -0.61 -10.82 14.50
CA GLY A 353 0.12 -9.97 13.58
C GLY A 353 1.43 -10.60 13.11
N TYR A 354 2.10 -9.89 12.24
CA TYR A 354 3.37 -10.30 11.67
C TYR A 354 4.50 -9.99 12.64
N CYS A 355 5.59 -10.76 12.58
CA CYS A 355 6.84 -10.44 13.26
C CYS A 355 7.62 -9.31 12.56
N THR A 356 6.90 -8.43 11.88
CA THR A 356 7.39 -7.26 11.16
C THR A 356 6.65 -6.02 11.64
N GLY A 357 7.39 -5.01 12.03
CA GLY A 357 6.88 -3.68 12.36
C GLY A 357 7.12 -2.69 11.24
N ILE A 358 6.58 -1.48 11.38
CA ILE A 358 6.94 -0.33 10.56
C ILE A 358 7.95 0.50 11.35
N ALA A 359 9.11 0.71 10.79
CA ALA A 359 10.13 1.62 11.29
C ALA A 359 10.20 2.88 10.41
N CYS A 360 10.87 3.92 10.90
CA CYS A 360 11.01 5.19 10.19
C CYS A 360 12.27 5.95 10.64
N ASP A 361 12.73 6.86 9.79
CA ASP A 361 13.82 7.80 10.08
C ASP A 361 13.33 9.06 10.82
N PHE A 362 12.56 8.91 11.84
CA PHE A 362 11.93 10.03 12.49
C PHE A 362 12.95 10.91 13.23
N LYS A 363 13.10 12.15 12.80
CA LYS A 363 13.94 13.16 13.47
C LYS A 363 13.10 14.05 14.36
N GLY A 364 12.87 13.58 15.59
CA GLY A 364 12.33 14.43 16.63
C GLY A 364 10.83 14.39 16.86
N PHE A 365 10.31 13.29 17.44
CA PHE A 365 9.16 13.46 18.30
C PHE A 365 9.62 14.33 19.48
N PRO A 366 8.87 15.40 19.82
CA PRO A 366 9.03 15.99 21.13
C PRO A 366 8.85 14.83 22.13
N ASP A 367 9.74 14.72 23.09
CA ASP A 367 9.80 13.68 24.12
C ASP A 367 8.41 13.12 24.38
N ALA A 368 8.21 11.83 24.14
CA ALA A 368 6.96 11.17 24.47
C ALA A 368 6.71 11.48 25.93
N LYS A 369 5.80 12.42 26.19
CA LYS A 369 5.51 12.86 27.55
C LYS A 369 5.27 11.60 28.33
N LYS A 370 6.06 11.36 29.36
CA LYS A 370 5.93 10.22 30.29
C LYS A 370 4.45 9.97 30.46
N LYS A 371 3.98 8.72 30.29
CA LYS A 371 2.57 8.32 30.44
C LYS A 371 2.02 8.89 31.75
N LYS A 372 1.54 10.13 31.70
CA LYS A 372 0.87 10.77 32.82
C LYS A 372 -0.55 10.26 32.84
N ASN A 373 -1.03 9.86 34.01
CA ASN A 373 -2.40 9.43 34.25
C ASN A 373 -2.75 8.00 33.78
N LEU A 374 -1.77 7.08 33.78
CA LEU A 374 -2.08 5.66 33.59
C LEU A 374 -2.95 5.16 34.75
N VAL A 375 -4.07 4.55 34.43
CA VAL A 375 -5.04 4.01 35.39
C VAL A 375 -5.22 2.51 35.19
N THR A 376 -5.73 1.83 36.21
CA THR A 376 -6.12 0.42 36.14
C THR A 376 -7.60 0.27 36.46
N GLU A 377 -8.21 -0.80 35.98
CA GLU A 377 -9.64 -1.09 36.20
C GLU A 377 -10.06 -1.13 37.67
N LYS A 378 -9.19 -1.69 38.52
CA LYS A 378 -9.52 -1.99 39.94
C LYS A 378 -9.90 -0.78 40.80
N ASN A 379 -9.37 0.41 40.50
CA ASN A 379 -9.54 1.60 41.34
C ASN A 379 -10.05 2.82 40.57
N PHE A 380 -10.57 2.62 39.38
CA PHE A 380 -10.96 3.69 38.50
C PHE A 380 -12.39 4.17 38.75
N LYS A 381 -12.54 5.49 38.94
CA LYS A 381 -13.83 6.18 38.83
C LYS A 381 -13.74 7.21 37.74
N PHE A 382 -14.54 7.03 36.70
CA PHE A 382 -14.54 7.99 35.57
C PHE A 382 -14.92 9.38 36.07
N ASN A 383 -14.07 10.34 35.74
CA ASN A 383 -14.33 11.75 35.97
C ASN A 383 -14.10 12.52 34.67
N PRO A 384 -15.15 13.09 34.05
CA PRO A 384 -15.03 13.76 32.75
C PRO A 384 -14.13 15.01 32.78
N LYS A 385 -13.74 15.49 33.94
CA LYS A 385 -12.78 16.61 34.11
C LYS A 385 -11.32 16.17 34.19
N LYS A 386 -11.04 14.85 34.31
CA LYS A 386 -9.70 14.33 34.49
C LYS A 386 -9.29 13.47 33.32
N ALA A 387 -8.13 13.79 32.72
CA ALA A 387 -7.53 12.95 31.70
C ALA A 387 -7.04 11.62 32.31
N PHE A 388 -7.15 10.54 31.51
CA PHE A 388 -6.59 9.24 31.87
C PHE A 388 -6.07 8.49 30.66
N THR A 389 -5.19 7.52 30.92
CA THR A 389 -4.77 6.50 29.97
C THR A 389 -4.91 5.12 30.61
N LEU A 390 -5.56 4.21 29.92
CA LEU A 390 -5.62 2.79 30.28
C LEU A 390 -4.95 1.98 29.17
N GLU A 391 -4.17 0.99 29.56
CA GLU A 391 -3.64 -0.02 28.64
C GLU A 391 -3.79 -1.39 29.28
N GLN A 392 -4.36 -2.34 28.55
CA GLN A 392 -4.46 -3.74 28.98
C GLN A 392 -4.53 -4.68 27.80
N THR A 393 -4.27 -5.96 28.07
CA THR A 393 -4.54 -7.03 27.12
C THR A 393 -5.93 -7.57 27.40
N VAL A 394 -6.77 -7.58 26.37
CA VAL A 394 -8.09 -8.20 26.40
C VAL A 394 -7.98 -9.56 25.73
N THR A 395 -8.48 -10.61 26.39
CA THR A 395 -8.52 -11.97 25.85
C THR A 395 -9.96 -12.33 25.52
N LEU A 396 -10.20 -12.88 24.32
CA LEU A 396 -11.46 -13.42 23.91
C LEU A 396 -11.41 -14.95 24.07
N ASP A 397 -12.18 -15.49 24.97
CA ASP A 397 -12.21 -16.91 25.31
C ASP A 397 -13.12 -17.75 24.42
N ALA A 398 -13.88 -17.09 23.52
CA ALA A 398 -14.79 -17.76 22.60
C ALA A 398 -14.72 -17.15 21.19
N ALA A 399 -15.00 -17.99 20.19
CA ALA A 399 -15.04 -17.57 18.78
C ALA A 399 -16.14 -16.54 18.50
N HIS A 400 -17.25 -16.64 19.22
CA HIS A 400 -18.40 -15.72 19.15
C HIS A 400 -18.59 -15.12 20.54
N TYR A 401 -17.73 -14.18 20.89
CA TYR A 401 -17.85 -13.48 22.14
C TYR A 401 -18.93 -12.39 22.03
N GLN A 402 -19.77 -12.30 23.04
CA GLN A 402 -20.68 -11.19 23.25
C GLN A 402 -20.64 -10.79 24.72
N GLY A 403 -20.38 -9.51 24.98
CA GLY A 403 -20.35 -9.05 26.35
C GLY A 403 -19.39 -7.91 26.61
N THR A 404 -19.27 -7.56 27.88
CA THR A 404 -18.39 -6.50 28.36
C THR A 404 -16.94 -6.98 28.34
N LEU A 405 -16.10 -6.24 27.64
CA LEU A 405 -14.66 -6.47 27.54
C LEU A 405 -13.89 -5.66 28.60
N LEU A 406 -14.43 -4.50 28.97
CA LEU A 406 -13.83 -3.57 29.91
C LEU A 406 -14.92 -2.71 30.56
N GLN A 407 -14.84 -2.53 31.89
CA GLN A 407 -15.72 -1.64 32.64
C GLN A 407 -14.90 -0.63 33.42
N LEU A 408 -15.10 0.67 33.13
CA LEU A 408 -14.46 1.77 33.86
C LEU A 408 -15.52 2.72 34.45
N GLY A 409 -16.09 2.35 35.59
CA GLY A 409 -17.20 3.08 36.15
C GLY A 409 -18.40 3.05 35.20
N ASP A 410 -18.88 4.24 34.74
CA ASP A 410 -20.00 4.35 33.80
C ASP A 410 -19.58 4.14 32.33
N LEU A 411 -18.31 3.96 32.06
CA LEU A 411 -17.79 3.66 30.71
C LEU A 411 -17.66 2.16 30.55
N GLU A 412 -18.32 1.62 29.52
CA GLU A 412 -18.25 0.20 29.16
C GLU A 412 -17.67 0.04 27.76
N TYR A 413 -16.80 -0.93 27.57
CA TYR A 413 -16.38 -1.44 26.28
C TYR A 413 -17.01 -2.79 26.07
N TYR A 414 -17.93 -2.86 25.13
CA TYR A 414 -18.78 -4.02 24.89
C TYR A 414 -18.53 -4.56 23.47
N LEU A 415 -18.59 -5.85 23.31
CA LEU A 415 -18.57 -6.48 21.98
C LEU A 415 -19.95 -7.01 21.64
N ASP A 416 -20.55 -6.49 20.58
CA ASP A 416 -21.80 -7.02 20.04
C ASP A 416 -21.55 -8.32 19.26
N GLY A 417 -22.06 -9.42 19.74
CA GLY A 417 -21.83 -10.74 19.17
C GLY A 417 -22.46 -11.00 17.81
N LYS A 418 -23.41 -10.17 17.38
CA LYS A 418 -24.05 -10.29 16.05
C LYS A 418 -23.22 -9.61 14.98
N THR A 419 -22.75 -8.42 15.24
CA THR A 419 -21.98 -7.60 14.29
C THR A 419 -20.48 -7.75 14.49
N MET A 420 -20.05 -8.28 15.63
CA MET A 420 -18.67 -8.31 16.10
C MET A 420 -18.00 -6.93 16.13
N LYS A 421 -18.83 -5.88 16.25
CA LYS A 421 -18.37 -4.51 16.39
C LYS A 421 -18.22 -4.15 17.86
N PRO A 422 -17.08 -3.56 18.25
CA PRO A 422 -16.94 -3.04 19.59
C PRO A 422 -17.75 -1.75 19.75
N GLU A 423 -18.27 -1.57 20.94
CA GLU A 423 -19.08 -0.44 21.34
C GLU A 423 -18.50 0.20 22.59
N VAL A 424 -18.39 1.51 22.61
CA VAL A 424 -18.22 2.27 23.85
C VAL A 424 -19.59 2.72 24.31
N ARG A 425 -19.97 2.34 25.52
CA ARG A 425 -21.26 2.70 26.12
C ARG A 425 -21.05 3.63 27.30
N TYR A 426 -21.79 4.72 27.35
CA TYR A 426 -21.70 5.71 28.43
C TYR A 426 -23.05 6.39 28.65
N LYS A 427 -23.60 6.27 29.86
CA LYS A 427 -24.87 6.90 30.27
C LYS A 427 -26.00 6.73 29.25
N GLY A 428 -26.19 5.49 28.79
CA GLY A 428 -27.24 5.14 27.81
C GLY A 428 -26.94 5.52 26.35
N LYS A 429 -25.82 6.18 26.06
CA LYS A 429 -25.34 6.40 24.70
C LYS A 429 -24.45 5.25 24.27
N VAL A 430 -24.58 4.83 23.03
CA VAL A 430 -23.77 3.78 22.39
C VAL A 430 -22.99 4.38 21.22
N TYR A 431 -21.70 4.16 21.22
CA TYR A 431 -20.79 4.58 20.17
C TYR A 431 -20.19 3.33 19.53
N THR A 432 -20.78 2.90 18.43
CA THR A 432 -20.37 1.68 17.72
C THR A 432 -19.19 1.96 16.81
N SER A 433 -18.16 1.13 16.87
CA SER A 433 -17.04 1.16 15.92
C SER A 433 -17.52 0.80 14.51
N SER A 434 -16.90 1.40 13.50
CA SER A 434 -17.04 0.95 12.13
C SER A 434 -16.24 -0.33 11.84
N ASN A 435 -15.32 -0.69 12.74
CA ASN A 435 -14.46 -1.87 12.63
C ASN A 435 -15.11 -3.10 13.30
N ILE A 436 -14.62 -4.26 12.94
CA ILE A 436 -15.07 -5.56 13.47
C ILE A 436 -13.89 -6.16 14.24
N LEU A 437 -14.11 -6.51 15.52
CA LEU A 437 -13.18 -7.38 16.26
C LEU A 437 -13.57 -8.82 15.90
N GLY A 438 -12.90 -9.37 14.93
CA GLY A 438 -13.36 -10.54 14.28
C GLY A 438 -13.39 -11.82 15.05
N THR A 439 -14.26 -12.64 14.57
CA THR A 439 -14.31 -14.07 14.78
C THR A 439 -14.19 -14.79 13.46
N SER A 440 -14.08 -16.09 13.51
CA SER A 440 -13.98 -16.97 12.34
C SER A 440 -15.01 -16.73 11.25
N ASP A 441 -16.19 -16.22 11.56
CA ASP A 441 -17.25 -16.04 10.57
C ASP A 441 -17.08 -14.83 9.68
N CYS A 442 -16.27 -13.86 10.10
CA CYS A 442 -15.93 -12.69 9.29
C CYS A 442 -14.95 -13.03 8.15
N TRP A 443 -14.43 -14.24 8.15
CA TRP A 443 -13.28 -14.66 7.36
C TRP A 443 -13.56 -15.85 6.45
N LYS A 444 -14.77 -16.09 6.08
CA LYS A 444 -15.03 -17.07 5.02
C LYS A 444 -14.44 -16.53 3.73
N THR A 445 -13.11 -16.70 3.59
CA THR A 445 -12.46 -16.44 2.33
C THR A 445 -12.89 -17.52 1.37
N THR A 446 -13.48 -17.12 0.27
CA THR A 446 -13.81 -18.01 -0.84
C THR A 446 -12.70 -18.05 -1.87
N SER A 447 -11.53 -17.49 -1.57
CA SER A 447 -10.42 -17.40 -2.50
C SER A 447 -9.92 -18.78 -2.91
N ARG A 448 -9.97 -19.06 -4.19
CA ARG A 448 -9.44 -20.28 -4.81
C ARG A 448 -7.98 -20.09 -5.30
N SER A 449 -7.38 -18.93 -5.10
CA SER A 449 -6.14 -18.54 -5.76
C SER A 449 -4.88 -19.28 -5.30
N THR A 450 -4.94 -20.01 -4.21
CA THR A 450 -3.79 -20.63 -3.56
C THR A 450 -3.75 -22.14 -3.72
N GLY A 451 -4.09 -22.66 -4.89
CA GLY A 451 -4.03 -24.10 -5.16
C GLY A 451 -4.97 -24.94 -4.28
N GLY A 452 -6.10 -24.37 -3.85
CA GLY A 452 -7.11 -25.06 -3.05
C GLY A 452 -6.77 -25.19 -1.56
N LYS A 453 -5.74 -24.53 -1.09
CA LYS A 453 -5.44 -24.42 0.35
C LYS A 453 -6.26 -23.28 0.95
N TRP A 454 -7.23 -23.63 1.74
CA TRP A 454 -8.05 -22.71 2.49
C TRP A 454 -7.36 -22.37 3.81
N TYR A 455 -7.30 -21.09 4.11
CA TYR A 455 -6.81 -20.63 5.41
C TYR A 455 -8.03 -20.46 6.30
N THR A 456 -8.06 -21.19 7.41
CA THR A 456 -9.02 -20.92 8.46
C THR A 456 -8.69 -19.55 9.03
N PRO A 457 -9.62 -18.60 8.99
CA PRO A 457 -9.42 -17.30 9.60
C PRO A 457 -9.10 -17.48 11.07
N GLN A 458 -8.06 -16.79 11.51
CA GLN A 458 -7.68 -16.88 12.90
C GLN A 458 -8.48 -15.84 13.68
N LYS A 459 -9.09 -16.27 14.78
CA LYS A 459 -9.72 -15.39 15.74
C LYS A 459 -8.62 -14.63 16.51
N TYR A 460 -8.90 -13.43 16.94
CA TYR A 460 -8.12 -12.81 17.97
C TYR A 460 -8.34 -13.59 19.27
N GLU A 461 -7.29 -14.20 19.76
CA GLU A 461 -7.28 -14.76 21.09
C GLU A 461 -7.06 -13.66 22.12
N SER A 462 -6.24 -12.67 21.77
CA SER A 462 -6.02 -11.48 22.59
C SER A 462 -5.63 -10.27 21.74
N PHE A 463 -5.87 -9.07 22.27
CA PHE A 463 -5.41 -7.82 21.66
C PHE A 463 -5.05 -6.80 22.73
N LYS A 464 -4.19 -5.86 22.42
CA LYS A 464 -3.85 -4.72 23.28
C LYS A 464 -4.90 -3.63 23.10
N LEU A 465 -5.66 -3.36 24.14
CA LEU A 465 -6.61 -2.25 24.22
C LEU A 465 -5.94 -1.08 24.92
N LYS A 466 -6.00 0.11 24.30
CA LYS A 466 -5.58 1.36 24.93
C LYS A 466 -6.70 2.37 24.82
N TRP A 467 -7.01 3.03 25.92
CA TRP A 467 -7.91 4.15 26.00
C TRP A 467 -7.15 5.39 26.43
N GLU A 468 -7.34 6.46 25.71
CA GLU A 468 -6.85 7.79 26.07
C GLU A 468 -8.00 8.76 26.12
N TYR A 469 -8.24 9.33 27.31
CA TYR A 469 -9.27 10.35 27.51
C TYR A 469 -8.66 11.69 27.89
N ASN A 470 -9.08 12.73 27.20
CA ASN A 470 -8.69 14.10 27.53
C ASN A 470 -9.75 15.08 27.04
N LYS A 471 -10.14 16.04 27.93
CA LYS A 471 -11.04 17.17 27.61
C LYS A 471 -12.31 16.77 26.83
N GLY A 472 -12.98 15.69 27.24
CA GLY A 472 -14.23 15.26 26.61
C GLY A 472 -14.04 14.33 25.40
N VAL A 473 -12.82 14.05 24.98
CA VAL A 473 -12.54 13.16 23.86
C VAL A 473 -11.92 11.85 24.38
N LEU A 474 -12.53 10.72 24.01
CA LEU A 474 -12.00 9.39 24.24
C LEU A 474 -11.48 8.81 22.91
N CYS A 475 -10.20 8.46 22.89
CA CYS A 475 -9.60 7.71 21.81
C CYS A 475 -9.41 6.24 22.23
N VAL A 476 -9.91 5.33 21.42
CA VAL A 476 -9.79 3.87 21.61
C VAL A 476 -8.81 3.33 20.58
N TYR A 477 -7.81 2.58 21.04
CA TYR A 477 -6.81 1.94 20.17
C TYR A 477 -6.84 0.43 20.36
N ILE A 478 -6.75 -0.29 19.25
CA ILE A 478 -6.61 -1.75 19.20
C ILE A 478 -5.25 -2.07 18.60
N ASN A 479 -4.40 -2.79 19.33
CA ASN A 479 -3.04 -3.13 18.89
C ASN A 479 -2.22 -1.89 18.45
N GLY A 480 -2.42 -0.76 19.11
CA GLY A 480 -1.76 0.51 18.81
C GLY A 480 -2.40 1.33 17.67
N LEU A 481 -3.39 0.78 16.96
CA LEU A 481 -4.11 1.49 15.89
C LEU A 481 -5.36 2.17 16.44
N LEU A 482 -5.59 3.44 16.07
CA LEU A 482 -6.79 4.18 16.48
C LEU A 482 -8.03 3.54 15.85
N ASP A 483 -8.94 3.06 16.69
CA ASP A 483 -10.22 2.48 16.30
C ASP A 483 -11.36 3.51 16.34
N GLN A 484 -11.47 4.23 17.43
CA GLN A 484 -12.54 5.22 17.63
C GLN A 484 -12.00 6.49 18.26
N LYS A 485 -12.58 7.63 17.85
CA LYS A 485 -12.42 8.94 18.49
C LYS A 485 -13.82 9.46 18.82
N ILE A 486 -14.13 9.53 20.09
CA ILE A 486 -15.49 9.74 20.60
C ILE A 486 -15.54 10.99 21.46
N GLU A 487 -16.47 11.88 21.19
CA GLU A 487 -16.81 12.98 22.08
C GLU A 487 -17.78 12.50 23.16
N ILE A 488 -17.29 12.40 24.38
CA ILE A 488 -18.09 12.03 25.56
C ILE A 488 -18.60 13.30 26.24
N LYS A 489 -19.88 13.57 26.07
CA LYS A 489 -20.58 14.73 26.66
C LYS A 489 -21.40 14.31 27.87
#